data_061246080850b0bd387ea8df703ace66
#
_entry.id   061246080850b0bd387ea8df703ace66
#
_cell.length_a   1.000
_cell.length_b   1.000
_cell.length_c   1.000
_cell.angle_alpha   90.00
_cell.angle_beta   90.00
_cell.angle_gamma   90.00
#
_symmetry.space_group_name_H-M   'P 1'
#
loop_
_entity.id
_entity.type
_entity.pdbx_description
1 polymer ?
#
loop_
_entity_poly.entity_id
_entity_poly.type
_entity_poly.pdbx_seq_one_letter_code
_entity_poly.pdbx_strand_id
1 'polypeptide(L)'
;MILYSTLPMLWGQIDGATSIKDLSRIFLNFPTLAGHLWFMYPLISIYLFIPIISPWLSRVTVKEERFFIGLFLLSTCMPYLNRWFGEVWGQCFWNEYHMLWYFSGYLGYLVLAHYIRVHLKWDRSKRFIVGLISMVAGAALTIYSFYIQAIPGITHSTLS
;
A
#
# COMPACT_ATOMS: atom_id res chain seq x y z
N MET A 1 2.31 10.98 15.14
CA MET A 1 2.39 12.22 14.32
C MET A 1 2.72 13.43 15.19
N ILE A 2 1.91 13.75 16.21
CA ILE A 2 2.14 14.93 17.08
C ILE A 2 3.56 14.95 17.65
N LEU A 3 4.03 13.84 18.23
CA LEU A 3 5.40 13.73 18.77
C LEU A 3 6.48 14.04 17.72
N TYR A 4 6.33 13.60 16.49
CA TYR A 4 7.32 13.85 15.43
C TYR A 4 7.33 15.29 14.94
N SER A 5 6.23 16.02 15.06
CA SER A 5 6.17 17.45 14.73
C SER A 5 6.67 18.34 15.88
N THR A 6 6.66 17.84 17.14
CA THR A 6 7.02 18.63 18.32
C THR A 6 8.43 18.31 18.86
N LEU A 7 8.91 17.07 18.75
CA LEU A 7 10.21 16.64 19.26
C LEU A 7 11.40 17.44 18.68
N PRO A 8 11.47 17.71 17.36
CA PRO A 8 12.54 18.51 16.79
C PRO A 8 12.56 19.96 17.31
N MET A 9 11.38 20.51 17.69
CA MET A 9 11.29 21.82 18.33
C MET A 9 11.94 21.80 19.73
N LEU A 10 11.69 20.74 20.51
CA LEU A 10 12.27 20.60 21.86
C LEU A 10 13.81 20.49 21.82
N TRP A 11 14.35 19.98 20.75
CA TRP A 11 15.80 19.86 20.51
C TRP A 11 16.39 21.04 19.74
N GLY A 12 15.63 22.12 19.52
CA GLY A 12 16.09 23.33 18.87
C GLY A 12 16.45 23.16 17.38
N GLN A 13 15.98 22.07 16.73
CA GLN A 13 16.26 21.80 15.33
C GLN A 13 15.34 22.56 14.37
N ILE A 14 14.17 22.97 14.85
CA ILE A 14 13.18 23.73 14.07
C ILE A 14 12.54 24.82 14.93
N ASP A 15 12.11 25.89 14.25
CA ASP A 15 11.39 26.98 14.88
C ASP A 15 9.97 26.58 15.30
N GLY A 16 9.49 27.15 16.42
CA GLY A 16 8.17 26.87 16.96
C GLY A 16 7.03 27.16 15.99
N ALA A 17 7.17 28.20 15.16
CA ALA A 17 6.20 28.56 14.13
C ALA A 17 6.06 27.45 13.06
N THR A 18 7.18 26.83 12.67
CA THR A 18 7.20 25.72 11.72
C THR A 18 6.55 24.47 12.31
N SER A 19 6.81 24.17 13.60
CA SER A 19 6.20 23.05 14.31
C SER A 19 4.67 23.20 14.41
N ILE A 20 4.17 24.39 14.76
CA ILE A 20 2.74 24.69 14.85
C ILE A 20 2.07 24.56 13.47
N LYS A 21 2.72 25.06 12.43
CA LYS A 21 2.23 24.97 11.06
C LYS A 21 2.13 23.52 10.59
N ASP A 22 3.11 22.67 10.90
CA ASP A 22 3.10 21.25 10.57
C ASP A 22 2.03 20.51 11.37
N LEU A 23 1.88 20.85 12.67
CA LEU A 23 0.84 20.27 13.52
C LEU A 23 -0.57 20.57 13.01
N SER A 24 -0.82 21.81 12.54
CA SER A 24 -2.12 22.20 11.97
C SER A 24 -2.45 21.44 10.69
N ARG A 25 -1.45 20.95 9.96
CA ARG A 25 -1.61 20.20 8.72
C ARG A 25 -1.98 18.73 8.93
N ILE A 26 -1.80 18.17 10.13
CA ILE A 26 -2.05 16.74 10.41
C ILE A 26 -3.46 16.30 10.00
N PHE A 27 -4.45 17.18 10.14
CA PHE A 27 -5.85 16.86 9.79
C PHE A 27 -6.23 17.21 8.36
N LEU A 28 -5.56 18.20 7.75
CA LEU A 28 -5.96 18.77 6.46
C LEU A 28 -4.99 18.42 5.33
N ASN A 29 -3.75 18.10 5.67
CA ASN A 29 -2.72 17.85 4.69
C ASN A 29 -1.65 16.92 5.28
N PHE A 30 -0.70 16.55 4.43
CA PHE A 30 0.42 15.69 4.80
C PHE A 30 1.44 16.46 5.66
N PRO A 31 1.83 15.99 6.87
CA PRO A 31 2.83 16.64 7.68
C PRO A 31 4.21 16.46 7.03
N THR A 32 4.90 17.57 6.74
CA THR A 32 6.20 17.56 6.06
C THR A 32 7.31 16.98 6.93
N LEU A 33 7.27 17.24 8.24
CA LEU A 33 8.26 16.74 9.21
C LEU A 33 8.11 15.25 9.51
N ALA A 34 6.93 14.68 9.31
CA ALA A 34 6.62 13.28 9.56
C ALA A 34 6.23 12.53 8.28
N GLY A 35 6.84 12.88 7.15
CA GLY A 35 6.53 12.32 5.84
C GLY A 35 6.58 10.79 5.76
N HIS A 36 7.45 10.14 6.56
CA HIS A 36 7.52 8.68 6.66
C HIS A 36 6.27 8.02 7.27
N LEU A 37 5.40 8.78 7.94
CA LEU A 37 4.15 8.28 8.53
C LEU A 37 2.94 8.40 7.58
N TRP A 38 3.16 8.61 6.29
CA TRP A 38 2.10 8.70 5.28
C TRP A 38 1.12 7.51 5.32
N PHE A 39 1.60 6.32 5.68
CA PHE A 39 0.79 5.10 5.76
C PHE A 39 -0.30 5.14 6.84
N MET A 40 -0.21 6.06 7.81
CA MET A 40 -1.23 6.22 8.85
C MET A 40 -2.58 6.66 8.28
N TYR A 41 -2.60 7.47 7.22
CA TYR A 41 -3.83 7.92 6.59
C TYR A 41 -4.61 6.77 5.93
N PRO A 42 -4.01 5.97 5.04
CA PRO A 42 -4.69 4.78 4.52
C PRO A 42 -5.05 3.78 5.62
N LEU A 43 -4.25 3.65 6.68
CA LEU A 43 -4.57 2.77 7.79
C LEU A 43 -5.84 3.23 8.52
N ILE A 44 -5.96 4.51 8.87
CA ILE A 44 -7.17 5.09 9.48
C ILE A 44 -8.37 4.90 8.56
N SER A 45 -8.19 5.17 7.25
CA SER A 45 -9.25 4.96 6.25
C SER A 45 -9.76 3.53 6.23
N ILE A 46 -8.86 2.53 6.31
CA ILE A 46 -9.25 1.11 6.41
C ILE A 46 -10.06 0.85 7.68
N TYR A 47 -9.60 1.34 8.83
CA TYR A 47 -10.33 1.16 10.09
C TYR A 47 -11.73 1.77 10.06
N LEU A 48 -11.89 2.95 9.45
CA LEU A 48 -13.20 3.57 9.25
C LEU A 48 -14.07 2.78 8.27
N PHE A 49 -13.47 2.05 7.34
CA PHE A 49 -14.18 1.25 6.35
C PHE A 49 -14.60 -0.14 6.86
N ILE A 50 -13.95 -0.66 7.92
CA ILE A 50 -14.26 -1.98 8.50
C ILE A 50 -15.76 -2.14 8.80
N PRO A 51 -16.45 -1.22 9.50
CA PRO A 51 -17.88 -1.40 9.81
C PRO A 51 -18.76 -1.44 8.55
N ILE A 52 -18.32 -0.81 7.45
CA ILE A 52 -19.05 -0.78 6.18
C ILE A 52 -18.91 -2.12 5.45
N ILE A 53 -17.69 -2.68 5.42
CA ILE A 53 -17.41 -3.91 4.67
C ILE A 53 -17.73 -5.19 5.46
N SER A 54 -17.75 -5.12 6.79
CA SER A 54 -17.97 -6.28 7.66
C SER A 54 -19.28 -7.02 7.38
N PRO A 55 -20.42 -6.36 7.14
CA PRO A 55 -21.67 -7.06 6.77
C PRO A 55 -21.56 -7.80 5.44
N TRP A 56 -20.81 -7.28 4.49
CA TRP A 56 -20.55 -7.97 3.22
C TRP A 56 -19.66 -9.19 3.43
N LEU A 57 -18.55 -9.05 4.14
CA LEU A 57 -17.62 -10.15 4.44
C LEU A 57 -18.29 -11.30 5.21
N SER A 58 -19.30 -11.00 6.04
CA SER A 58 -20.04 -12.03 6.80
C SER A 58 -21.01 -12.84 5.95
N ARG A 59 -21.39 -12.35 4.76
CA ARG A 59 -22.39 -12.96 3.87
C ARG A 59 -21.81 -13.43 2.54
N VAL A 60 -20.62 -12.95 2.21
CA VAL A 60 -19.95 -13.24 0.92
C VAL A 60 -19.65 -14.75 0.80
N THR A 61 -19.88 -15.28 -0.37
CA THR A 61 -19.48 -16.66 -0.66
C THR A 61 -17.98 -16.75 -0.95
N VAL A 62 -17.40 -17.93 -0.69
CA VAL A 62 -15.98 -18.18 -0.98
C VAL A 62 -15.61 -17.90 -2.44
N LYS A 63 -16.57 -18.13 -3.37
CA LYS A 63 -16.35 -17.89 -4.80
C LYS A 63 -16.26 -16.40 -5.12
N GLU A 64 -17.16 -15.60 -4.57
CA GLU A 64 -17.17 -14.13 -4.74
C GLU A 64 -15.93 -13.50 -4.11
N GLU A 65 -15.54 -13.96 -2.93
CA GLU A 65 -14.33 -13.47 -2.25
C GLU A 65 -13.07 -13.79 -3.05
N ARG A 66 -12.95 -15.01 -3.60
CA ARG A 66 -11.85 -15.40 -4.52
C ARG A 66 -11.85 -14.57 -5.79
N PHE A 67 -13.01 -14.29 -6.35
CA PHE A 67 -13.14 -13.44 -7.52
C PHE A 67 -12.64 -12.04 -7.25
N PHE A 68 -13.06 -11.43 -6.12
CA PHE A 68 -12.56 -10.13 -5.70
C PHE A 68 -11.03 -10.12 -5.52
N ILE A 69 -10.49 -11.13 -4.82
CA ILE A 69 -9.05 -11.26 -4.60
C ILE A 69 -8.31 -11.42 -5.93
N GLY A 70 -8.86 -12.19 -6.87
CA GLY A 70 -8.29 -12.35 -8.22
C GLY A 70 -8.19 -11.01 -8.96
N LEU A 71 -9.26 -10.21 -8.94
CA LEU A 71 -9.26 -8.87 -9.54
C LEU A 71 -8.30 -7.91 -8.81
N PHE A 72 -8.22 -8.00 -7.48
CA PHE A 72 -7.24 -7.23 -6.71
C PHE A 72 -5.81 -7.58 -7.11
N LEU A 73 -5.46 -8.86 -7.18
CA LEU A 73 -4.12 -9.30 -7.61
C LEU A 73 -3.81 -8.86 -9.05
N LEU A 74 -4.80 -8.97 -9.93
CA LEU A 74 -4.65 -8.48 -11.31
C LEU A 74 -4.43 -6.96 -11.33
N SER A 75 -5.18 -6.19 -10.53
CA SER A 75 -5.01 -4.73 -10.45
C SER A 75 -3.62 -4.34 -9.96
N THR A 76 -3.04 -5.07 -9.02
CA THR A 76 -1.67 -4.80 -8.53
C THR A 76 -0.60 -5.08 -9.58
N CYS A 77 -0.88 -5.92 -10.58
CA CYS A 77 0.02 -6.18 -11.70
C CYS A 77 -0.05 -5.11 -12.81
N MET A 78 -1.13 -4.31 -12.87
CA MET A 78 -1.36 -3.34 -13.96
C MET A 78 -0.23 -2.31 -14.14
N PRO A 79 0.30 -1.65 -13.08
CA PRO A 79 1.40 -0.70 -13.24
C PRO A 79 2.65 -1.32 -13.86
N TYR A 80 2.90 -2.61 -13.58
CA TYR A 80 4.04 -3.34 -14.15
C TYR A 80 3.81 -3.71 -15.61
N LEU A 81 2.59 -4.11 -15.96
CA LEU A 81 2.19 -4.39 -17.35
C LEU A 81 2.29 -3.13 -18.21
N ASN A 82 1.83 -1.99 -17.70
CA ASN A 82 1.95 -0.71 -18.38
C ASN A 82 3.41 -0.35 -18.69
N ARG A 83 4.32 -0.66 -17.79
CA ARG A 83 5.76 -0.42 -17.99
C ARG A 83 6.36 -1.24 -19.12
N TRP A 84 5.83 -2.46 -19.37
CA TRP A 84 6.37 -3.39 -20.37
C TRP A 84 5.68 -3.26 -21.73
N PHE A 85 4.38 -2.98 -21.73
CA PHE A 85 3.56 -2.98 -22.94
C PHE A 85 3.08 -1.58 -23.36
N GLY A 86 3.42 -0.54 -22.60
CA GLY A 86 2.91 0.81 -22.81
C GLY A 86 1.47 0.98 -22.35
N GLU A 87 0.75 1.92 -22.93
CA GLU A 87 -0.65 2.19 -22.53
C GLU A 87 -1.54 1.00 -22.86
N VAL A 88 -2.11 0.39 -21.83
CA VAL A 88 -3.02 -0.75 -21.93
C VAL A 88 -4.37 -0.38 -21.35
N TRP A 89 -5.46 -0.69 -22.07
CA TRP A 89 -6.85 -0.60 -21.58
C TRP A 89 -7.28 0.74 -20.98
N GLY A 90 -6.94 1.85 -21.62
CA GLY A 90 -7.43 3.17 -21.24
C GLY A 90 -6.75 3.76 -20.00
N GLN A 91 -5.48 3.51 -19.82
CA GLN A 91 -4.64 4.20 -18.85
C GLN A 91 -4.73 5.70 -19.06
N CYS A 92 -4.74 6.47 -17.98
CA CYS A 92 -4.62 7.92 -18.01
C CYS A 92 -3.75 8.38 -16.83
N PHE A 93 -3.27 9.64 -16.87
CA PHE A 93 -2.32 10.16 -15.89
C PHE A 93 -2.79 10.11 -14.43
N TRP A 94 -4.10 10.02 -14.20
CA TRP A 94 -4.69 9.92 -12.86
C TRP A 94 -5.14 8.50 -12.49
N ASN A 95 -5.13 7.54 -13.44
CA ASN A 95 -5.58 6.18 -13.22
C ASN A 95 -4.67 5.15 -13.89
N GLU A 96 -3.76 4.58 -13.12
CA GLU A 96 -2.84 3.53 -13.55
C GLU A 96 -3.46 2.11 -13.52
N TYR A 97 -4.65 1.97 -12.92
CA TYR A 97 -5.32 0.69 -12.70
C TYR A 97 -6.45 0.42 -13.70
N HIS A 98 -6.68 1.31 -14.65
CA HIS A 98 -7.68 1.19 -15.72
C HIS A 98 -9.08 0.88 -15.17
N MET A 99 -9.76 -0.10 -15.79
CA MET A 99 -11.07 -0.58 -15.34
C MET A 99 -11.04 -1.22 -13.95
N LEU A 100 -9.88 -1.61 -13.44
CA LEU A 100 -9.72 -2.26 -12.14
C LEU A 100 -9.49 -1.29 -10.98
N TRP A 101 -9.67 0.00 -11.19
CA TRP A 101 -9.49 1.04 -10.18
C TRP A 101 -10.15 0.74 -8.83
N TYR A 102 -11.40 0.27 -8.85
CA TYR A 102 -12.13 -0.03 -7.62
C TYR A 102 -11.65 -1.30 -6.90
N PHE A 103 -10.89 -2.15 -7.56
CA PHE A 103 -10.28 -3.34 -6.96
C PHE A 103 -8.85 -3.08 -6.49
N SER A 104 -8.28 -1.91 -6.79
CA SER A 104 -6.94 -1.53 -6.38
C SER A 104 -6.90 -1.00 -4.94
N GLY A 105 -5.69 -0.84 -4.42
CA GLY A 105 -5.47 -0.18 -3.14
C GLY A 105 -5.59 -1.09 -1.92
N TYR A 106 -5.67 -0.46 -0.75
CA TYR A 106 -5.50 -1.16 0.53
C TYR A 106 -6.68 -2.05 0.93
N LEU A 107 -7.86 -1.83 0.36
CA LEU A 107 -9.06 -2.65 0.64
C LEU A 107 -8.85 -4.12 0.25
N GLY A 108 -8.14 -4.36 -0.84
CA GLY A 108 -7.84 -5.72 -1.29
C GLY A 108 -7.05 -6.53 -0.27
N TYR A 109 -6.11 -5.89 0.45
CA TYR A 109 -5.38 -6.55 1.54
C TYR A 109 -6.29 -6.93 2.71
N LEU A 110 -7.30 -6.13 3.02
CA LEU A 110 -8.27 -6.44 4.07
C LEU A 110 -9.09 -7.68 3.71
N VAL A 111 -9.60 -7.75 2.48
CA VAL A 111 -10.35 -8.93 1.99
C VAL A 111 -9.45 -10.16 1.94
N LEU A 112 -8.22 -10.02 1.46
CA LEU A 112 -7.23 -11.10 1.45
C LEU A 112 -6.92 -11.62 2.86
N ALA A 113 -6.76 -10.72 3.84
CA ALA A 113 -6.51 -11.09 5.23
C ALA A 113 -7.71 -11.85 5.83
N HIS A 114 -8.94 -11.42 5.53
CA HIS A 114 -10.15 -12.12 5.93
C HIS A 114 -10.19 -13.53 5.32
N TYR A 115 -9.95 -13.67 4.02
CA TYR A 115 -9.89 -14.95 3.33
C TYR A 115 -8.87 -15.92 3.96
N ILE A 116 -7.65 -15.44 4.22
CA ILE A 116 -6.59 -16.22 4.86
C ILE A 116 -7.01 -16.68 6.25
N ARG A 117 -7.67 -15.80 7.01
CA ARG A 117 -8.10 -16.10 8.38
C ARG A 117 -9.23 -17.11 8.44
N VAL A 118 -10.23 -16.98 7.57
CA VAL A 118 -11.49 -17.74 7.64
C VAL A 118 -11.42 -19.03 6.84
N HIS A 119 -10.88 -19.00 5.63
CA HIS A 119 -10.94 -20.12 4.70
C HIS A 119 -9.65 -20.96 4.62
N LEU A 120 -8.49 -20.38 4.94
CA LEU A 120 -7.24 -21.16 4.98
C LEU A 120 -7.04 -21.78 6.37
N LYS A 121 -7.42 -23.04 6.48
CA LYS A 121 -7.21 -23.86 7.70
C LYS A 121 -5.74 -24.31 7.82
N TRP A 122 -4.82 -23.36 7.72
CA TRP A 122 -3.40 -23.67 7.90
C TRP A 122 -3.04 -23.71 9.36
N ASP A 123 -2.18 -24.66 9.74
CA ASP A 123 -1.57 -24.68 11.05
C ASP A 123 -0.75 -23.42 11.33
N ARG A 124 -0.56 -23.09 12.62
CA ARG A 124 0.16 -21.88 13.05
C ARG A 124 1.56 -21.83 12.44
N SER A 125 2.28 -22.95 12.46
CA SER A 125 3.64 -23.05 11.90
C SER A 125 3.65 -22.79 10.40
N LYS A 126 2.69 -23.34 9.64
CA LYS A 126 2.58 -23.12 8.20
C LYS A 126 2.29 -21.66 7.86
N ARG A 127 1.39 -21.01 8.61
CA ARG A 127 1.11 -19.57 8.43
C ARG A 127 2.34 -18.71 8.69
N PHE A 128 3.10 -19.02 9.74
CA PHE A 128 4.33 -18.32 10.08
C PHE A 128 5.40 -18.48 9.00
N ILE A 129 5.64 -19.71 8.54
CA ILE A 129 6.65 -20.01 7.50
C ILE A 129 6.29 -19.30 6.19
N VAL A 130 5.04 -19.40 5.72
CA VAL A 130 4.61 -18.74 4.49
C VAL A 130 4.70 -17.23 4.62
N GLY A 131 4.30 -16.67 5.77
CA GLY A 131 4.43 -15.23 6.04
C GLY A 131 5.89 -14.78 6.03
N LEU A 132 6.79 -15.52 6.65
CA LEU A 132 8.23 -15.24 6.68
C LEU A 132 8.85 -15.29 5.28
N ILE A 133 8.55 -16.34 4.51
CA ILE A 133 9.03 -16.48 3.13
C ILE A 133 8.53 -15.31 2.27
N SER A 134 7.23 -14.95 2.37
CA SER A 134 6.66 -13.83 1.63
C SER A 134 7.29 -12.49 2.02
N MET A 135 7.58 -12.29 3.30
CA MET A 135 8.26 -11.09 3.80
C MET A 135 9.70 -10.99 3.25
N VAL A 136 10.45 -12.09 3.32
CA VAL A 136 11.84 -12.11 2.79
C VAL A 136 11.86 -11.92 1.29
N ALA A 137 10.96 -12.57 0.55
CA ALA A 137 10.85 -12.40 -0.90
C ALA A 137 10.47 -10.95 -1.27
N GLY A 138 9.50 -10.35 -0.56
CA GLY A 138 9.12 -8.96 -0.76
C GLY A 138 10.25 -7.98 -0.46
N ALA A 139 10.97 -8.18 0.65
CA ALA A 139 12.14 -7.38 0.99
C ALA A 139 13.25 -7.50 -0.07
N ALA A 140 13.55 -8.72 -0.53
CA ALA A 140 14.55 -8.96 -1.56
C ALA A 140 14.20 -8.26 -2.88
N LEU A 141 12.93 -8.36 -3.32
CA LEU A 141 12.44 -7.66 -4.52
C LEU A 141 12.53 -6.14 -4.37
N THR A 142 12.19 -5.61 -3.22
CA THR A 142 12.28 -4.16 -2.95
C THR A 142 13.73 -3.68 -2.98
N ILE A 143 14.65 -4.39 -2.32
CA ILE A 143 16.07 -4.07 -2.31
C ILE A 143 16.64 -4.16 -3.74
N TYR A 144 16.30 -5.20 -4.48
CA TYR A 144 16.74 -5.38 -5.86
C TYR A 144 16.24 -4.25 -6.78
N SER A 145 14.96 -3.90 -6.68
CA SER A 145 14.37 -2.78 -7.44
C SER A 145 15.04 -1.46 -7.11
N PHE A 146 15.31 -1.20 -5.82
CA PHE A 146 16.02 0.00 -5.37
C PHE A 146 17.46 0.04 -5.89
N TYR A 147 18.16 -1.09 -5.84
CA TYR A 147 19.54 -1.21 -6.34
C TYR A 147 19.64 -0.91 -7.83
N ILE A 148 18.72 -1.45 -8.64
CA ILE A 148 18.69 -1.16 -10.10
C ILE A 148 18.42 0.32 -10.36
N GLN A 149 17.53 0.96 -9.60
CA GLN A 149 17.23 2.38 -9.78
C GLN A 149 18.37 3.30 -9.31
N ALA A 150 19.17 2.85 -8.35
CA ALA A 150 20.28 3.62 -7.79
C ALA A 150 21.54 3.61 -8.66
N ILE A 151 21.65 2.69 -9.62
CA ILE A 151 22.81 2.63 -10.53
C ILE A 151 22.51 3.48 -11.79
N PRO A 152 23.12 4.70 -11.92
CA PRO A 152 22.96 5.51 -13.13
C PRO A 152 23.69 4.80 -14.28
N GLY A 153 22.96 4.26 -15.23
CA GLY A 153 23.51 3.58 -16.41
C GLY A 153 22.68 2.38 -16.88
N ILE A 154 21.90 1.75 -15.99
CA ILE A 154 21.03 0.63 -16.40
C ILE A 154 19.69 1.15 -16.94
N THR A 155 19.27 2.35 -16.53
CA THR A 155 17.97 2.94 -16.92
C THR A 155 17.93 3.51 -18.35
N HIS A 156 19.06 3.77 -18.99
CA HIS A 156 19.08 4.35 -20.34
C HIS A 156 19.29 3.34 -21.48
N SER A 157 19.70 2.12 -21.19
CA SER A 157 20.02 1.11 -22.23
C SER A 157 18.87 0.14 -22.55
N THR A 158 17.75 0.21 -21.82
CA THR A 158 16.60 -0.70 -22.03
C THR A 158 15.35 0.00 -22.58
N LEU A 159 15.45 1.30 -22.91
CA LEU A 159 14.31 2.10 -23.42
C LEU A 159 14.62 2.84 -24.72
N SER A 160 15.63 2.39 -25.51
CA SER A 160 15.85 2.84 -26.88
C SER A 160 15.48 1.76 -27.89
#